data_c0f5a4dbac2715b7feb4ea3b3f3a137d
#
_entry.id   c0f5a4dbac2715b7feb4ea3b3f3a137d
#
_cell.length_a   1.000
_cell.length_b   1.000
_cell.length_c   1.000
_cell.angle_alpha   90.00
_cell.angle_beta   90.00
_cell.angle_gamma   90.00
#
_symmetry.space_group_name_H-M   'P 1'
#
loop_
_entity.id
_entity.type
_entity.pdbx_description
1 polymer ?
#
loop_
_entity_poly.entity_id
_entity_poly.type
_entity_poly.pdbx_seq_one_letter_code
_entity_poly.pdbx_strand_id
1 'polypeptide(L)'
;MARALSVTEAVSMKKETLKLTGAWADAFGEPERIGVWFIWGNSGNGKSSFVMQLCKELAKFGRVAYDSLEEGASLTMQNTLRRFNMAEVNRRFQLLDCEPMSELGERMDKHKSPDFYVIDSFQY
;
A
#
# COMPACT_ATOMS: atom_id res chain seq x y z
N MET A 1 9.58 -28.50 -1.10
CA MET A 1 8.72 -28.58 0.09
C MET A 1 9.31 -27.72 1.21
N ALA A 2 8.47 -26.90 1.84
CA ALA A 2 8.91 -26.08 2.95
C ALA A 2 9.22 -26.95 4.19
N ARG A 3 10.23 -26.55 4.95
CA ARG A 3 10.61 -27.24 6.18
C ARG A 3 9.57 -26.93 7.28
N ALA A 4 9.17 -27.95 8.01
CA ALA A 4 8.32 -27.76 9.19
C ALA A 4 9.12 -27.11 10.32
N LEU A 5 8.49 -26.21 11.06
CA LEU A 5 9.11 -25.48 12.15
C LEU A 5 8.50 -25.89 13.49
N SER A 6 9.34 -26.01 14.51
CA SER A 6 8.85 -26.11 15.89
C SER A 6 8.34 -24.73 16.35
N VAL A 7 7.60 -24.72 17.45
CA VAL A 7 7.14 -23.43 18.01
C VAL A 7 8.33 -22.54 18.38
N THR A 8 9.34 -23.12 19.01
CA THR A 8 10.54 -22.36 19.40
C THR A 8 11.23 -21.74 18.20
N GLU A 9 11.40 -22.51 17.13
CA GLU A 9 12.00 -21.99 15.89
C GLU A 9 11.14 -20.88 15.29
N ALA A 10 9.84 -21.09 15.22
CA ALA A 10 8.92 -20.12 14.61
C ALA A 10 8.93 -18.77 15.35
N VAL A 11 8.87 -18.79 16.68
CA VAL A 11 8.82 -17.56 17.46
C VAL A 11 10.17 -16.84 17.52
N SER A 12 11.27 -17.54 17.26
CA SER A 12 12.61 -16.94 17.27
C SER A 12 13.00 -16.33 15.92
N MET A 13 12.22 -16.55 14.88
CA MET A 13 12.50 -15.96 13.56
C MET A 13 12.37 -14.44 13.63
N LYS A 14 13.35 -13.76 13.06
CA LYS A 14 13.31 -12.29 12.97
C LYS A 14 12.42 -11.88 11.80
N LYS A 15 11.54 -10.91 12.07
CA LYS A 15 10.65 -10.36 11.05
C LYS A 15 10.83 -8.85 10.98
N GLU A 16 10.81 -8.33 9.75
CA GLU A 16 10.78 -6.88 9.57
C GLU A 16 9.36 -6.38 9.79
N THR A 17 9.23 -5.33 10.57
CA THR A 17 7.93 -4.74 10.88
C THR A 17 7.87 -3.28 10.44
N LEU A 18 6.65 -2.74 10.38
CA LEU A 18 6.41 -1.33 10.13
C LEU A 18 6.14 -0.65 11.45
N LYS A 19 7.02 0.26 11.84
CA LYS A 19 6.86 1.03 13.08
C LYS A 19 5.97 2.24 12.81
N LEU A 20 4.69 1.96 12.64
CA LEU A 20 3.69 2.99 12.36
C LEU A 20 3.67 4.04 13.47
N THR A 21 3.19 5.23 13.15
CA THR A 21 3.16 6.36 14.08
C THR A 21 1.74 6.86 14.32
N GLY A 22 1.55 7.53 15.45
CA GLY A 22 0.30 8.19 15.80
C GLY A 22 -0.90 7.26 15.79
N ALA A 23 -1.99 7.71 15.19
CA ALA A 23 -3.23 6.95 15.10
C ALA A 23 -3.07 5.62 14.37
N TRP A 24 -2.14 5.54 13.43
CA TRP A 24 -1.84 4.30 12.70
C TRP A 24 -1.27 3.23 13.64
N ALA A 25 -0.34 3.63 14.51
CA ALA A 25 0.22 2.75 15.51
C ALA A 25 -0.86 2.31 16.52
N ASP A 26 -1.71 3.24 16.93
CA ASP A 26 -2.80 2.94 17.86
C ASP A 26 -3.78 1.92 17.28
N ALA A 27 -4.09 2.05 15.99
CA ALA A 27 -5.06 1.18 15.33
C ALA A 27 -4.48 -0.18 14.93
N PHE A 28 -3.26 -0.22 14.42
CA PHE A 28 -2.67 -1.41 13.79
C PHE A 28 -1.44 -1.94 14.50
N GLY A 29 -0.93 -1.23 15.49
CA GLY A 29 0.28 -1.67 16.20
C GLY A 29 1.52 -1.60 15.33
N GLU A 30 2.30 -2.66 15.37
CA GLU A 30 3.52 -2.79 14.58
C GLU A 30 3.42 -4.03 13.68
N PRO A 31 2.73 -3.91 12.53
CA PRO A 31 2.50 -5.07 11.67
C PRO A 31 3.75 -5.48 10.92
N GLU A 32 3.77 -6.74 10.46
CA GLU A 32 4.84 -7.22 9.61
C GLU A 32 4.87 -6.43 8.30
N ARG A 33 6.07 -6.16 7.81
CA ARG A 33 6.27 -5.39 6.58
C ARG A 33 5.76 -6.12 5.34
N ILE A 34 5.81 -7.44 5.34
CA ILE A 34 5.38 -8.29 4.22
C ILE A 34 3.97 -8.81 4.48
N GLY A 35 3.13 -8.77 3.46
CA GLY A 35 1.79 -9.31 3.54
C GLY A 35 0.82 -8.62 2.62
N VAL A 36 -0.42 -9.06 2.68
CA VAL A 36 -1.51 -8.51 1.87
C VAL A 36 -2.62 -8.03 2.79
N TRP A 37 -3.07 -6.80 2.59
CA TRP A 37 -4.18 -6.22 3.35
C TRP A 37 -5.37 -6.05 2.42
N PHE A 38 -6.53 -6.50 2.86
CA PHE A 38 -7.76 -6.25 2.15
C PHE A 38 -8.54 -5.14 2.85
N ILE A 39 -8.91 -4.12 2.09
CA ILE A 39 -9.70 -3.00 2.58
C ILE A 39 -10.94 -2.94 1.71
N TRP A 40 -12.12 -3.12 2.32
CA TRP A 40 -13.35 -3.13 1.55
C TRP A 40 -14.43 -2.30 2.23
N GLY A 41 -15.45 -1.96 1.47
CA GLY A 41 -16.59 -1.19 1.93
C GLY A 41 -17.41 -0.72 0.74
N ASN A 42 -18.59 -0.20 1.03
CA ASN A 42 -19.44 0.34 -0.02
C ASN A 42 -18.86 1.65 -0.55
N SER A 43 -19.17 1.97 -1.80
CA SER A 43 -18.80 3.24 -2.40
C SER A 43 -19.32 4.40 -1.55
N GLY A 44 -18.51 5.45 -1.41
CA GLY A 44 -18.88 6.61 -0.64
C GLY A 44 -18.57 6.52 0.86
N ASN A 45 -17.98 5.42 1.33
CA ASN A 45 -17.64 5.25 2.73
C ASN A 45 -16.23 5.75 3.09
N GLY A 46 -15.63 6.57 2.23
CA GLY A 46 -14.31 7.14 2.51
C GLY A 46 -13.15 6.18 2.32
N LYS A 47 -13.35 5.07 1.65
CA LYS A 47 -12.35 4.05 1.42
C LYS A 47 -11.08 4.59 0.75
N SER A 48 -11.26 5.32 -0.35
CA SER A 48 -10.13 5.89 -1.09
C SER A 48 -9.40 6.95 -0.27
N SER A 49 -10.14 7.73 0.53
CA SER A 49 -9.55 8.71 1.43
C SER A 49 -8.69 8.05 2.50
N PHE A 50 -9.19 6.96 3.08
CA PHE A 50 -8.46 6.17 4.07
C PHE A 50 -7.18 5.60 3.45
N VAL A 51 -7.30 4.98 2.28
CA VAL A 51 -6.17 4.34 1.60
C VAL A 51 -5.11 5.37 1.20
N MET A 52 -5.54 6.55 0.74
CA MET A 52 -4.60 7.61 0.37
C MET A 52 -3.78 8.08 1.58
N GLN A 53 -4.42 8.25 2.71
CA GLN A 53 -3.74 8.61 3.94
C GLN A 53 -2.82 7.50 4.43
N LEU A 54 -3.24 6.25 4.29
CA LEU A 54 -2.39 5.09 4.60
C LEU A 54 -1.14 5.08 3.73
N CYS A 55 -1.28 5.38 2.44
CA CYS A 55 -0.13 5.49 1.54
C CYS A 55 0.86 6.54 2.01
N LYS A 56 0.36 7.66 2.53
CA LYS A 56 1.22 8.72 3.05
C LYS A 56 2.03 8.24 4.26
N GLU A 57 1.41 7.44 5.12
CA GLU A 57 2.12 6.82 6.24
C GLU A 57 3.14 5.80 5.74
N LEU A 58 2.75 4.91 4.81
CA LEU A 58 3.65 3.90 4.26
C LEU A 58 4.85 4.51 3.54
N ALA A 59 4.70 5.69 2.97
CA ALA A 59 5.78 6.40 2.29
C ALA A 59 6.94 6.75 3.22
N LYS A 60 6.74 6.71 4.53
CA LYS A 60 7.81 6.88 5.51
C LYS A 60 8.75 5.68 5.55
N PHE A 61 8.28 4.52 5.09
CA PHE A 61 9.00 3.24 5.19
C PHE A 61 9.49 2.71 3.85
N GLY A 62 9.08 3.32 2.75
CA GLY A 62 9.48 2.89 1.43
C GLY A 62 8.70 3.61 0.36
N ARG A 63 8.86 3.16 -0.89
CA ARG A 63 8.14 3.77 -2.02
C ARG A 63 6.82 3.04 -2.25
N VAL A 64 5.80 3.81 -2.58
CA VAL A 64 4.44 3.32 -2.78
C VAL A 64 4.04 3.54 -4.24
N ALA A 65 3.52 2.51 -4.89
CA ALA A 65 2.86 2.63 -6.18
C ALA A 65 1.36 2.40 -5.98
N TYR A 66 0.57 3.36 -6.41
CA TYR A 66 -0.89 3.33 -6.28
C TYR A 66 -1.49 3.18 -7.67
N ASP A 67 -2.11 2.04 -7.93
CA ASP A 67 -2.75 1.77 -9.21
C ASP A 67 -4.23 2.12 -9.12
N SER A 68 -4.59 3.24 -9.76
CA SER A 68 -5.97 3.72 -9.80
C SER A 68 -6.68 3.08 -10.99
N LEU A 69 -7.32 1.94 -10.77
CA LEU A 69 -7.93 1.15 -11.84
C LEU A 69 -9.23 1.75 -12.37
N GLU A 70 -10.03 2.37 -11.50
CA GLU A 70 -11.30 2.96 -11.92
C GLU A 70 -11.16 4.41 -12.35
N GLU A 71 -10.50 5.21 -11.53
CA GLU A 71 -10.43 6.66 -11.75
C GLU A 71 -9.25 7.08 -12.62
N GLY A 72 -8.19 6.26 -12.63
CA GLY A 72 -6.96 6.64 -13.32
C GLY A 72 -6.43 7.98 -12.80
N ALA A 73 -5.91 8.79 -13.69
CA ALA A 73 -5.41 10.15 -13.37
C ALA A 73 -6.49 11.21 -13.63
N SER A 74 -7.72 10.93 -13.22
CA SER A 74 -8.88 11.82 -13.41
C SER A 74 -8.78 13.07 -12.55
N LEU A 75 -9.69 14.03 -12.82
CA LEU A 75 -9.80 15.24 -12.00
C LEU A 75 -10.13 14.88 -10.55
N THR A 76 -10.99 13.88 -10.34
CA THR A 76 -11.34 13.41 -8.99
C THR A 76 -10.09 12.92 -8.26
N MET A 77 -9.26 12.15 -8.94
CA MET A 77 -8.00 11.67 -8.36
C MET A 77 -7.04 12.83 -8.08
N GLN A 78 -6.93 13.78 -9.00
CA GLN A 78 -6.11 14.98 -8.80
C GLN A 78 -6.54 15.75 -7.55
N ASN A 79 -7.85 15.91 -7.37
CA ASN A 79 -8.40 16.60 -6.21
C ASN A 79 -8.11 15.84 -4.91
N THR A 80 -8.17 14.51 -4.95
CA THR A 80 -7.82 13.66 -3.81
C THR A 80 -6.36 13.84 -3.42
N LEU A 81 -5.46 13.84 -4.41
CA LEU A 81 -4.03 14.04 -4.17
C LEU A 81 -3.75 15.40 -3.53
N ARG A 82 -4.43 16.46 -4.00
CA ARG A 82 -4.31 17.80 -3.43
C ARG A 82 -4.86 17.86 -2.01
N ARG A 83 -6.03 17.25 -1.81
CA ARG A 83 -6.72 17.26 -0.52
C ARG A 83 -5.87 16.69 0.60
N PHE A 84 -5.14 15.64 0.34
CA PHE A 84 -4.27 15.00 1.32
C PHE A 84 -2.82 15.46 1.23
N ASN A 85 -2.56 16.47 0.41
CA ASN A 85 -1.23 17.06 0.24
C ASN A 85 -0.16 16.00 -0.06
N MET A 86 -0.45 15.17 -1.06
CA MET A 86 0.46 14.08 -1.43
C MET A 86 1.76 14.57 -2.04
N ALA A 87 1.86 15.86 -2.37
CA ALA A 87 3.12 16.46 -2.81
C ALA A 87 4.23 16.32 -1.76
N GLU A 88 3.87 16.21 -0.47
CA GLU A 88 4.85 15.99 0.59
C GLU A 88 5.63 14.68 0.43
N VAL A 89 5.02 13.70 -0.23
CA VAL A 89 5.64 12.39 -0.44
C VAL A 89 5.92 12.13 -1.92
N ASN A 90 6.05 13.18 -2.71
CA ASN A 90 6.19 13.12 -4.17
C ASN A 90 7.26 12.15 -4.65
N ARG A 91 8.39 12.04 -3.94
CA ARG A 91 9.49 11.16 -4.35
C ARG A 91 9.27 9.69 -3.95
N ARG A 92 8.29 9.43 -3.11
CA ARG A 92 8.01 8.09 -2.56
C ARG A 92 6.64 7.57 -2.92
N PHE A 93 5.92 8.29 -3.76
CA PHE A 93 4.57 7.92 -4.19
C PHE A 93 4.46 8.05 -5.70
N GLN A 94 3.98 7.01 -6.36
CA GLN A 94 3.72 7.00 -7.79
C GLN A 94 2.26 6.66 -8.03
N LEU A 95 1.61 7.42 -8.91
CA LEU A 95 0.26 7.09 -9.37
C LEU A 95 0.38 6.35 -10.69
N LEU A 96 -0.22 5.16 -10.76
CA LEU A 96 -0.32 4.39 -11.99
C LEU A 96 -1.73 4.59 -12.55
N ASP A 97 -1.80 4.97 -13.82
CA ASP A 97 -3.06 5.33 -14.48
C ASP A 97 -3.69 4.11 -15.13
N CYS A 98 -4.56 3.42 -14.40
CA CYS A 98 -5.28 2.24 -14.89
C CYS A 98 -4.34 1.16 -15.44
N GLU A 99 -3.23 0.89 -14.75
CA GLU A 99 -2.27 -0.11 -15.22
C GLU A 99 -2.85 -1.52 -15.09
N PRO A 100 -2.88 -2.33 -16.18
CA PRO A 100 -3.39 -3.69 -16.09
C PRO A 100 -2.57 -4.54 -15.12
N MET A 101 -3.23 -5.53 -14.50
CA MET A 101 -2.59 -6.41 -13.51
C MET A 101 -1.39 -7.15 -14.07
N SER A 102 -1.42 -7.52 -15.36
CA SER A 102 -0.28 -8.18 -16.01
C SER A 102 0.95 -7.27 -16.05
N GLU A 103 0.78 -5.99 -16.36
CA GLU A 103 1.87 -5.01 -16.37
C GLU A 103 2.34 -4.69 -14.96
N LEU A 104 1.41 -4.66 -14.00
CA LEU A 104 1.74 -4.44 -12.60
C LEU A 104 2.66 -5.55 -12.10
N GLY A 105 2.36 -6.80 -12.45
CA GLY A 105 3.22 -7.94 -12.09
C GLY A 105 4.63 -7.81 -12.62
N GLU A 106 4.78 -7.37 -13.88
CA GLU A 106 6.10 -7.12 -14.46
C GLU A 106 6.84 -6.01 -13.73
N ARG A 107 6.12 -4.96 -13.34
CA ARG A 107 6.69 -3.84 -12.58
C ARG A 107 7.22 -4.31 -11.22
N MET A 108 6.48 -5.18 -10.55
CA MET A 108 6.87 -5.73 -9.25
C MET A 108 8.15 -6.55 -9.32
N ASP A 109 8.40 -7.19 -10.46
CA ASP A 109 9.59 -8.03 -10.64
C ASP A 109 10.86 -7.25 -11.02
N LYS A 110 10.73 -5.97 -11.33
CA LYS A 110 11.88 -5.17 -11.73
C LYS A 110 12.75 -4.79 -10.55
N HIS A 111 14.06 -4.67 -10.82
CA HIS A 111 15.01 -4.13 -9.85
C HIS A 111 14.60 -2.70 -9.47
N LYS A 112 14.71 -2.37 -8.20
CA LYS A 112 14.29 -1.06 -7.63
C LYS A 112 12.79 -0.79 -7.78
N SER A 113 11.97 -1.83 -7.82
CA SER A 113 10.53 -1.67 -7.78
C SER A 113 10.08 -1.06 -6.44
N PRO A 114 8.91 -0.41 -6.40
CA PRO A 114 8.36 0.08 -5.14
C PRO A 114 8.20 -1.02 -4.09
N ASP A 115 8.21 -0.62 -2.83
CA ASP A 115 8.08 -1.55 -1.70
C ASP A 115 6.63 -1.92 -1.41
N PHE A 116 5.72 -0.99 -1.71
CA PHE A 116 4.29 -1.17 -1.43
C PHE A 116 3.48 -0.93 -2.70
N TYR A 117 2.49 -1.79 -2.93
CA TYR A 117 1.59 -1.66 -4.07
C TYR A 117 0.16 -1.60 -3.57
N VAL A 118 -0.57 -0.59 -4.02
CA VAL A 118 -1.99 -0.42 -3.71
C VAL A 118 -2.78 -0.53 -4.99
N ILE A 119 -3.82 -1.34 -4.97
CA ILE A 119 -4.71 -1.53 -6.11
C ILE A 119 -6.10 -1.04 -5.71
N ASP A 120 -6.55 0.05 -6.35
CA ASP A 120 -7.83 0.67 -6.03
C ASP A 120 -8.62 0.89 -7.34
N SER A 121 -9.71 0.27 -7.58
CA SER A 121 -10.30 -0.73 -6.71
C SER A 121 -10.26 -2.07 -7.42
N PHE A 122 -9.97 -3.10 -6.66
CA PHE A 122 -9.89 -4.44 -7.21
C PHE A 122 -11.30 -5.01 -7.39
N GLN A 123 -11.57 -5.50 -8.60
CA GLN A 123 -12.84 -6.16 -8.92
C GLN A 123 -12.54 -7.55 -9.47
N TYR A 124 -13.35 -8.50 -9.03
CA TYR A 124 -13.25 -9.89 -9.49
C TYR A 124 -14.55 -10.38 -10.07
#